data_5391f1b194e89bd4e1dfb966aaaf533e
#
_entry.id   5391f1b194e89bd4e1dfb966aaaf533e
#
_cell.length_a   1.000
_cell.length_b   1.000
_cell.length_c   1.000
_cell.angle_alpha   90.00
_cell.angle_beta   90.00
_cell.angle_gamma   90.00
#
_symmetry.space_group_name_H-M   'P 1'
#
loop_
_entity.id
_entity.type
_entity.pdbx_description
1 polymer ?
#
loop_
_entity_poly.entity_id
_entity_poly.type
_entity_poly.pdbx_seq_one_letter_code
_entity_poly.pdbx_strand_id
1 'polypeptide(L)'
;MSRIGREPIAVPAGVTITVADGNNVTVKGPLGELKNKFAPELTIAQDGATLTVTRPNDEKEMRALHGLTRTLLNNMVVGVTSGYEKKLEIVGVGYRVEKQSGKIVLGLGYSHPVVFEEANGIKFECPDSTTILVKGIDKQAVGQIAAVIRSKRPPEPYLGKGVKYAGERIRRKAGKTGK
;
A
#
# COMPACT_ATOMS: atom_id res chain seq x y z
N MET A 1 -5.32 -26.46 -1.75
CA MET A 1 -6.53 -25.60 -1.94
C MET A 1 -6.22 -24.19 -1.49
N SER A 2 -6.63 -23.14 -2.21
CA SER A 2 -6.45 -21.75 -1.76
C SER A 2 -7.56 -21.40 -0.76
N ARG A 3 -7.22 -21.24 0.52
CA ARG A 3 -8.18 -20.80 1.55
C ARG A 3 -8.67 -19.37 1.26
N ILE A 4 -7.73 -18.50 0.89
CA ILE A 4 -7.98 -17.07 0.61
C ILE A 4 -8.94 -16.88 -0.58
N GLY A 5 -8.74 -17.60 -1.69
CA GLY A 5 -9.55 -17.44 -2.89
C GLY A 5 -11.04 -17.77 -2.68
N ARG A 6 -11.35 -18.74 -1.81
CA ARG A 6 -12.72 -19.17 -1.52
C ARG A 6 -13.48 -18.28 -0.53
N GLU A 7 -12.77 -17.43 0.18
CA GLU A 7 -13.38 -16.56 1.18
C GLU A 7 -14.17 -15.44 0.48
N PRO A 8 -15.49 -15.31 0.74
CA PRO A 8 -16.28 -14.26 0.14
C PRO A 8 -15.81 -12.88 0.59
N ILE A 9 -16.03 -11.86 -0.22
CA ILE A 9 -15.71 -10.48 0.08
C ILE A 9 -17.03 -9.77 0.43
N ALA A 10 -17.13 -9.27 1.65
CA ALA A 10 -18.28 -8.44 2.05
C ALA A 10 -18.16 -7.06 1.39
N VAL A 11 -19.23 -6.62 0.74
CA VAL A 11 -19.35 -5.30 0.12
C VAL A 11 -20.09 -4.39 1.10
N PRO A 12 -19.42 -3.41 1.71
CA PRO A 12 -20.06 -2.50 2.67
C PRO A 12 -21.10 -1.60 2.00
N ALA A 13 -22.05 -1.12 2.79
CA ALA A 13 -23.02 -0.12 2.32
C ALA A 13 -22.28 1.13 1.79
N GLY A 14 -22.71 1.63 0.63
CA GLY A 14 -22.08 2.77 -0.02
C GLY A 14 -20.92 2.41 -0.99
N VAL A 15 -20.59 1.14 -1.16
CA VAL A 15 -19.67 0.65 -2.19
C VAL A 15 -20.45 0.05 -3.34
N THR A 16 -20.15 0.50 -4.56
CA THR A 16 -20.71 -0.03 -5.80
C THR A 16 -19.61 -0.72 -6.60
N ILE A 17 -19.87 -1.95 -7.04
CA ILE A 17 -18.94 -2.72 -7.85
C ILE A 17 -19.58 -2.94 -9.22
N THR A 18 -18.84 -2.64 -10.27
CA THR A 18 -19.26 -2.88 -11.65
C THR A 18 -18.23 -3.79 -12.30
N VAL A 19 -18.67 -4.92 -12.79
CA VAL A 19 -17.87 -5.88 -13.57
C VAL A 19 -18.26 -5.73 -15.03
N ALA A 20 -17.33 -5.25 -15.85
CA ALA A 20 -17.49 -5.11 -17.29
C ALA A 20 -16.80 -6.28 -18.01
N ASP A 21 -17.04 -6.40 -19.32
CA ASP A 21 -16.48 -7.45 -20.17
C ASP A 21 -14.96 -7.56 -20.04
N GLY A 22 -14.46 -8.81 -20.04
CA GLY A 22 -13.04 -9.10 -19.87
C GLY A 22 -12.51 -8.86 -18.44
N ASN A 23 -13.39 -8.98 -17.45
CA ASN A 23 -13.07 -8.79 -16.02
C ASN A 23 -12.45 -7.41 -15.68
N ASN A 24 -12.92 -6.37 -16.36
CA ASN A 24 -12.61 -5.00 -15.96
C ASN A 24 -13.52 -4.62 -14.81
N VAL A 25 -12.97 -4.53 -13.61
CA VAL A 25 -13.73 -4.24 -12.40
C VAL A 25 -13.49 -2.81 -11.96
N THR A 26 -14.58 -2.09 -11.73
CA THR A 26 -14.62 -0.76 -11.16
C THR A 26 -15.25 -0.83 -9.79
N VAL A 27 -14.56 -0.37 -8.76
CA VAL A 27 -15.06 -0.29 -7.39
C VAL A 27 -15.13 1.18 -6.99
N LYS A 28 -16.33 1.64 -6.70
CA LYS A 28 -16.60 3.03 -6.28
C LYS A 28 -17.11 3.05 -4.84
N GLY A 29 -16.53 3.92 -4.03
CA GLY A 29 -16.91 4.08 -2.62
C GLY A 29 -16.77 5.53 -2.15
N PRO A 30 -16.92 5.79 -0.84
CA PRO A 30 -16.92 7.13 -0.28
C PRO A 30 -15.58 7.89 -0.46
N LEU A 31 -14.46 7.19 -0.51
CA LEU A 31 -13.13 7.83 -0.67
C LEU A 31 -12.70 8.00 -2.13
N GLY A 32 -13.37 7.36 -3.07
CA GLY A 32 -13.05 7.47 -4.49
C GLY A 32 -13.40 6.22 -5.30
N GLU A 33 -12.76 6.11 -6.46
CA GLU A 33 -12.98 5.03 -7.43
C GLU A 33 -11.66 4.38 -7.80
N LEU A 34 -11.63 3.05 -7.84
CA LEU A 34 -10.51 2.24 -8.30
C LEU A 34 -10.96 1.35 -9.47
N LYS A 35 -10.09 1.22 -10.47
CA LYS A 35 -10.29 0.36 -11.63
C LYS A 35 -9.13 -0.61 -11.74
N ASN A 36 -9.44 -1.87 -12.03
CA ASN A 36 -8.43 -2.87 -12.30
C ASN A 36 -8.97 -3.92 -13.28
N LYS A 37 -8.06 -4.51 -14.06
CA LYS A 37 -8.36 -5.61 -14.98
C LYS A 37 -7.83 -6.90 -14.39
N PHE A 38 -8.69 -7.91 -14.33
CA PHE A 38 -8.35 -9.24 -13.81
C PHE A 38 -8.31 -10.28 -14.92
N ALA A 39 -7.76 -11.44 -14.61
CA ALA A 39 -7.68 -12.57 -15.54
C ALA A 39 -9.07 -12.96 -16.05
N PRO A 40 -9.28 -13.02 -17.37
CA PRO A 40 -10.59 -13.29 -17.96
C PRO A 40 -11.11 -14.70 -17.70
N GLU A 41 -10.22 -15.64 -17.36
CA GLU A 41 -10.54 -17.04 -17.09
C GLU A 41 -11.30 -17.23 -15.76
N LEU A 42 -11.22 -16.24 -14.88
CA LEU A 42 -11.90 -16.27 -13.58
C LEU A 42 -13.31 -15.69 -13.72
N THR A 43 -14.24 -16.24 -12.99
CA THR A 43 -15.60 -15.69 -12.90
C THR A 43 -15.73 -14.87 -11.61
N ILE A 44 -16.09 -13.60 -11.77
CA ILE A 44 -16.35 -12.68 -10.66
C ILE A 44 -17.86 -12.44 -10.60
N ALA A 45 -18.51 -12.90 -9.54
CA ALA A 45 -19.95 -12.79 -9.35
C ALA A 45 -20.26 -11.99 -8.08
N GLN A 46 -21.22 -11.08 -8.17
CA GLN A 46 -21.78 -10.35 -7.03
C GLN A 46 -23.16 -10.88 -6.73
N ASP A 47 -23.37 -11.34 -5.49
CA ASP A 47 -24.65 -11.75 -4.96
C ASP A 47 -25.01 -10.86 -3.76
N GLY A 48 -25.88 -9.90 -4.03
CA GLY A 48 -26.26 -8.88 -3.05
C GLY A 48 -25.06 -8.12 -2.47
N ALA A 49 -24.82 -8.28 -1.17
CA ALA A 49 -23.71 -7.65 -0.45
C ALA A 49 -22.42 -8.50 -0.42
N THR A 50 -22.34 -9.54 -1.26
CA THR A 50 -21.19 -10.44 -1.26
C THR A 50 -20.62 -10.57 -2.66
N LEU A 51 -19.30 -10.46 -2.78
CA LEU A 51 -18.55 -10.68 -4.01
C LEU A 51 -17.78 -12.00 -3.90
N THR A 52 -17.93 -12.86 -4.88
CA THR A 52 -17.25 -14.16 -4.95
C THR A 52 -16.43 -14.27 -6.23
N VAL A 53 -15.30 -14.95 -6.14
CA VAL A 53 -14.46 -15.28 -7.28
C VAL A 53 -14.41 -16.79 -7.42
N THR A 54 -14.66 -17.30 -8.64
CA THR A 54 -14.57 -18.73 -8.94
C THR A 54 -13.57 -18.98 -10.05
N ARG A 55 -13.05 -20.20 -10.10
CA ARG A 55 -12.07 -20.62 -11.12
C ARG A 55 -12.58 -21.82 -11.90
N PRO A 56 -12.20 -21.98 -13.18
CA PRO A 56 -12.71 -23.07 -14.04
C PRO A 56 -12.13 -24.44 -13.68
N ASN A 57 -10.87 -24.49 -13.22
CA ASN A 57 -10.17 -25.73 -12.91
C ASN A 57 -9.22 -25.57 -11.69
N ASP A 58 -8.58 -26.68 -11.29
CA ASP A 58 -7.66 -26.73 -10.14
C ASP A 58 -6.17 -26.71 -10.56
N GLU A 59 -5.85 -26.25 -11.75
CA GLU A 59 -4.49 -26.07 -12.20
C GLU A 59 -3.71 -25.08 -11.32
N LYS A 60 -2.40 -25.25 -11.27
CA LYS A 60 -1.52 -24.45 -10.42
C LYS A 60 -1.67 -22.94 -10.67
N GLU A 61 -1.76 -22.55 -11.93
CA GLU A 61 -1.92 -21.16 -12.35
C GLU A 61 -3.28 -20.59 -11.93
N MET A 62 -4.37 -21.31 -12.21
CA MET A 62 -5.71 -20.90 -11.82
C MET A 62 -5.88 -20.76 -10.31
N ARG A 63 -5.22 -21.63 -9.54
CA ARG A 63 -5.20 -21.53 -8.07
C ARG A 63 -4.46 -20.29 -7.58
N ALA A 64 -3.36 -19.91 -8.25
CA ALA A 64 -2.59 -18.71 -7.91
C ALA A 64 -3.39 -17.43 -8.26
N LEU A 65 -3.91 -17.35 -9.49
CA LEU A 65 -4.73 -16.23 -9.97
C LEU A 65 -6.00 -16.04 -9.13
N HIS A 66 -6.66 -17.12 -8.72
CA HIS A 66 -7.86 -17.07 -7.87
C HIS A 66 -7.58 -16.36 -6.53
N GLY A 67 -6.51 -16.75 -5.83
CA GLY A 67 -6.13 -16.11 -4.56
C GLY A 67 -5.67 -14.66 -4.73
N LEU A 68 -4.93 -14.38 -5.80
CA LEU A 68 -4.46 -13.03 -6.13
C LEU A 68 -5.64 -12.09 -6.43
N THR A 69 -6.53 -12.51 -7.33
CA THR A 69 -7.69 -11.71 -7.74
C THR A 69 -8.60 -11.40 -6.57
N ARG A 70 -8.91 -12.41 -5.74
CA ARG A 70 -9.71 -12.19 -4.54
C ARG A 70 -9.05 -11.17 -3.59
N THR A 71 -7.75 -11.27 -3.38
CA THR A 71 -7.02 -10.36 -2.50
C THR A 71 -7.00 -8.93 -3.04
N LEU A 72 -6.78 -8.76 -4.35
CA LEU A 72 -6.78 -7.44 -4.98
C LEU A 72 -8.16 -6.80 -4.94
N LEU A 73 -9.23 -7.56 -5.23
CA LEU A 73 -10.61 -7.08 -5.10
C LEU A 73 -10.94 -6.64 -3.68
N ASN A 74 -10.58 -7.45 -2.68
CA ASN A 74 -10.76 -7.07 -1.29
C ASN A 74 -9.97 -5.80 -0.92
N ASN A 75 -8.75 -5.67 -1.43
CA ASN A 75 -7.96 -4.45 -1.22
C ASN A 75 -8.64 -3.23 -1.85
N MET A 76 -9.26 -3.35 -3.04
CA MET A 76 -10.01 -2.26 -3.65
C MET A 76 -11.21 -1.85 -2.80
N VAL A 77 -12.01 -2.81 -2.33
CA VAL A 77 -13.19 -2.55 -1.47
C VAL A 77 -12.77 -1.84 -0.18
N VAL A 78 -11.77 -2.33 0.52
CA VAL A 78 -11.24 -1.70 1.74
C VAL A 78 -10.65 -0.32 1.43
N GLY A 79 -9.93 -0.19 0.31
CA GLY A 79 -9.31 1.07 -0.10
C GLY A 79 -10.30 2.19 -0.33
N VAL A 80 -11.42 1.92 -1.04
CA VAL A 80 -12.45 2.95 -1.28
C VAL A 80 -13.33 3.22 -0.06
N THR A 81 -13.30 2.35 0.95
CA THR A 81 -14.11 2.49 2.18
C THR A 81 -13.35 3.22 3.28
N SER A 82 -12.22 2.68 3.71
CA SER A 82 -11.41 3.17 4.83
C SER A 82 -10.06 3.75 4.42
N GLY A 83 -9.62 3.48 3.20
CA GLY A 83 -8.29 3.84 2.74
C GLY A 83 -7.17 3.00 3.33
N TYR A 84 -5.96 3.30 2.92
CA TYR A 84 -4.74 2.70 3.45
C TYR A 84 -3.79 3.75 3.95
N GLU A 85 -3.08 3.41 5.01
CA GLU A 85 -2.06 4.25 5.61
C GLU A 85 -0.77 3.44 5.83
N LYS A 86 0.38 4.06 5.55
CA LYS A 86 1.70 3.54 5.91
C LYS A 86 2.45 4.63 6.67
N LYS A 87 2.81 4.31 7.92
CA LYS A 87 3.61 5.17 8.78
C LYS A 87 5.09 4.87 8.60
N LEU A 88 5.88 5.91 8.34
CA LEU A 88 7.34 5.89 8.29
C LEU A 88 7.90 6.77 9.41
N GLU A 89 9.04 6.36 9.96
CA GLU A 89 9.77 7.06 11.00
C GLU A 89 11.17 7.41 10.49
N ILE A 90 11.58 8.64 10.72
CA ILE A 90 12.90 9.16 10.39
C ILE A 90 13.74 9.15 11.65
N VAL A 91 14.88 8.48 11.63
CA VAL A 91 15.82 8.40 12.75
C VAL A 91 17.15 9.00 12.32
N GLY A 92 17.66 9.92 13.11
CA GLY A 92 18.98 10.53 12.88
C GLY A 92 19.03 11.99 13.31
N VAL A 93 20.17 12.40 13.87
CA VAL A 93 20.40 13.80 14.27
C VAL A 93 20.39 14.70 13.03
N GLY A 94 19.56 15.74 13.04
CA GLY A 94 19.41 16.67 11.93
C GLY A 94 18.54 16.16 10.77
N TYR A 95 18.03 14.92 10.82
CA TYR A 95 17.08 14.43 9.83
C TYR A 95 15.69 14.94 10.15
N ARG A 96 14.98 15.43 9.14
CA ARG A 96 13.64 16.00 9.30
C ARG A 96 12.80 15.84 8.04
N VAL A 97 11.51 15.94 8.21
CA VAL A 97 10.52 16.08 7.14
C VAL A 97 9.69 17.32 7.37
N GLU A 98 9.38 18.02 6.33
CA GLU A 98 8.48 19.17 6.31
C GLU A 98 7.42 18.96 5.25
N LYS A 99 6.14 19.16 5.60
CA LYS A 99 5.05 19.19 4.64
C LYS A 99 4.95 20.61 4.08
N GLN A 100 4.98 20.70 2.76
CA GLN A 100 4.66 21.90 2.00
C GLN A 100 3.40 21.66 1.18
N SER A 101 2.83 22.69 0.55
CA SER A 101 1.61 22.53 -0.25
C SER A 101 1.80 21.44 -1.33
N GLY A 102 1.08 20.31 -1.19
CA GLY A 102 1.09 19.21 -2.17
C GLY A 102 2.39 18.39 -2.25
N LYS A 103 3.34 18.56 -1.33
CA LYS A 103 4.61 17.81 -1.32
C LYS A 103 5.18 17.68 0.08
N ILE A 104 6.10 16.72 0.25
CA ILE A 104 6.96 16.62 1.42
C ILE A 104 8.41 16.82 1.01
N VAL A 105 9.15 17.49 1.88
CA VAL A 105 10.58 17.76 1.72
C VAL A 105 11.33 17.07 2.85
N LEU A 106 12.24 16.18 2.52
CA LEU A 106 13.02 15.41 3.47
C LEU A 106 14.47 15.91 3.51
N GLY A 107 14.93 16.30 4.68
CA GLY A 107 16.33 16.53 5.00
C GLY A 107 16.94 15.25 5.58
N LEU A 108 17.66 14.49 4.78
CA LEU A 108 18.23 13.18 5.15
C LEU A 108 19.76 13.20 5.20
N GLY A 109 20.38 14.37 5.41
CA GLY A 109 21.83 14.50 5.45
C GLY A 109 22.52 14.42 4.09
N TYR A 110 21.79 14.72 3.01
CA TYR A 110 22.33 14.96 1.68
C TYR A 110 22.57 16.46 1.46
N SER A 111 23.40 16.81 0.46
CA SER A 111 23.65 18.19 0.05
C SER A 111 22.40 18.88 -0.54
N HIS A 112 21.41 18.10 -0.95
CA HIS A 112 20.14 18.57 -1.48
C HIS A 112 18.95 17.88 -0.77
N PRO A 113 17.81 18.55 -0.63
CA PRO A 113 16.61 17.94 -0.07
C PRO A 113 16.02 16.90 -1.03
N VAL A 114 15.40 15.88 -0.47
CA VAL A 114 14.64 14.89 -1.25
C VAL A 114 13.16 15.29 -1.22
N VAL A 115 12.57 15.49 -2.39
CA VAL A 115 11.19 15.96 -2.52
C VAL A 115 10.31 14.86 -3.10
N PHE A 116 9.09 14.70 -2.53
CA PHE A 116 8.03 13.86 -3.06
C PHE A 116 6.75 14.67 -3.19
N GLU A 117 6.12 14.60 -4.36
CA GLU A 117 4.86 15.29 -4.64
C GLU A 117 3.68 14.35 -4.44
N GLU A 118 2.54 14.92 -4.01
CA GLU A 118 1.28 14.20 -3.90
C GLU A 118 0.75 13.96 -5.32
N ALA A 119 0.63 12.69 -5.71
CA ALA A 119 0.13 12.28 -7.02
C ALA A 119 -0.67 10.98 -6.92
N ASN A 120 -1.48 10.68 -7.92
CA ASN A 120 -2.22 9.41 -8.05
C ASN A 120 -3.07 9.05 -6.81
N GLY A 121 -3.71 10.03 -6.19
CA GLY A 121 -4.56 9.81 -5.02
C GLY A 121 -3.80 9.54 -3.72
N ILE A 122 -2.47 9.74 -3.71
CA ILE A 122 -1.64 9.67 -2.50
C ILE A 122 -1.59 11.03 -1.83
N LYS A 123 -1.75 11.02 -0.51
CA LYS A 123 -1.60 12.19 0.35
C LYS A 123 -0.55 11.91 1.42
N PHE A 124 0.19 12.94 1.77
CA PHE A 124 1.17 12.89 2.86
C PHE A 124 0.67 13.70 4.05
N GLU A 125 0.91 13.18 5.24
CA GLU A 125 0.75 13.93 6.49
C GLU A 125 2.02 13.78 7.30
N CYS A 126 2.43 14.86 7.94
CA CYS A 126 3.60 14.89 8.82
C CYS A 126 3.15 15.45 10.16
N PRO A 127 2.69 14.58 11.09
CA PRO A 127 2.29 15.03 12.43
C PRO A 127 3.48 15.61 13.19
N ASP A 128 4.67 15.07 12.95
CA ASP A 128 5.93 15.49 13.55
C ASP A 128 7.01 15.64 12.48
N SER A 129 8.09 16.33 12.82
CA SER A 129 9.26 16.49 11.92
C SER A 129 10.00 15.18 11.61
N THR A 130 9.65 14.08 12.27
CA THR A 130 10.28 12.76 12.14
C THR A 130 9.32 11.66 11.68
N THR A 131 8.04 11.98 11.48
CA THR A 131 7.01 11.00 11.12
C THR A 131 6.33 11.39 9.81
N ILE A 132 6.19 10.39 8.92
CA ILE A 132 5.47 10.53 7.65
C ILE A 132 4.33 9.51 7.64
N LEU A 133 3.12 9.97 7.39
CA LEU A 133 1.97 9.13 7.08
C LEU A 133 1.70 9.21 5.59
N VAL A 134 1.81 8.10 4.90
CA VAL A 134 1.46 7.95 3.48
C VAL A 134 0.06 7.38 3.40
N LYS A 135 -0.89 8.14 2.90
CA LYS A 135 -2.31 7.77 2.81
C LYS A 135 -2.77 7.69 1.36
N GLY A 136 -3.70 6.78 1.08
CA GLY A 136 -4.32 6.66 -0.24
C GLY A 136 -5.35 5.56 -0.31
N ILE A 137 -6.09 5.54 -1.40
CA ILE A 137 -7.12 4.51 -1.65
C ILE A 137 -6.52 3.22 -2.24
N ASP A 138 -5.40 3.32 -2.95
CA ASP A 138 -4.73 2.16 -3.56
C ASP A 138 -3.60 1.66 -2.65
N LYS A 139 -3.77 0.44 -2.14
CA LYS A 139 -2.78 -0.24 -1.30
C LYS A 139 -1.42 -0.39 -1.98
N GLN A 140 -1.41 -0.68 -3.29
CA GLN A 140 -0.19 -0.88 -4.05
C GLN A 140 0.58 0.44 -4.19
N ALA A 141 -0.11 1.52 -4.57
CA ALA A 141 0.48 2.84 -4.70
C ALA A 141 1.02 3.36 -3.36
N VAL A 142 0.25 3.23 -2.27
CA VAL A 142 0.69 3.60 -0.91
C VAL A 142 1.93 2.81 -0.50
N GLY A 143 1.93 1.48 -0.74
CA GLY A 143 3.07 0.61 -0.43
C GLY A 143 4.31 0.96 -1.25
N GLN A 144 4.15 1.21 -2.54
CA GLN A 144 5.23 1.55 -3.46
C GLN A 144 5.89 2.89 -3.07
N ILE A 145 5.10 3.93 -2.86
CA ILE A 145 5.63 5.25 -2.46
C ILE A 145 6.35 5.16 -1.10
N ALA A 146 5.78 4.46 -0.13
CA ALA A 146 6.41 4.25 1.17
C ALA A 146 7.77 3.52 1.02
N ALA A 147 7.86 2.51 0.16
CA ALA A 147 9.10 1.80 -0.13
C ALA A 147 10.13 2.71 -0.82
N VAL A 148 9.71 3.55 -1.77
CA VAL A 148 10.59 4.51 -2.44
C VAL A 148 11.13 5.56 -1.46
N ILE A 149 10.29 6.10 -0.58
CA ILE A 149 10.73 7.03 0.48
C ILE A 149 11.78 6.35 1.37
N ARG A 150 11.49 5.13 1.85
CA ARG A 150 12.43 4.37 2.69
C ARG A 150 13.75 4.08 1.97
N SER A 151 13.72 3.76 0.67
CA SER A 151 14.92 3.46 -0.12
C SER A 151 15.86 4.65 -0.31
N LYS A 152 15.37 5.89 -0.17
CA LYS A 152 16.22 7.09 -0.28
C LYS A 152 17.29 7.15 0.80
N ARG A 153 17.00 6.68 2.00
CA ARG A 153 17.98 6.55 3.08
C ARG A 153 17.56 5.36 3.96
N PRO A 154 17.89 4.12 3.60
CA PRO A 154 17.55 2.96 4.40
C PRO A 154 18.26 3.03 5.77
N PRO A 155 17.66 2.46 6.84
CA PRO A 155 18.24 2.49 8.16
C PRO A 155 19.55 1.70 8.18
N GLU A 156 20.59 2.32 8.73
CA GLU A 156 21.90 1.69 8.84
C GLU A 156 21.97 0.74 10.07
N PRO A 157 22.86 -0.27 10.06
CA PRO A 157 22.82 -1.35 11.05
C PRO A 157 23.47 -1.01 12.40
N TYR A 158 24.11 0.14 12.59
CA TYR A 158 24.80 0.48 13.84
C TYR A 158 23.92 1.30 14.76
N LEU A 159 23.52 2.49 14.37
CA LEU A 159 22.67 3.40 15.14
C LEU A 159 21.20 3.36 14.69
N GLY A 160 20.93 2.78 13.52
CA GLY A 160 19.59 2.74 12.93
C GLY A 160 19.17 4.06 12.29
N LYS A 161 20.13 4.93 11.93
CA LYS A 161 19.85 6.19 11.22
C LYS A 161 19.30 5.93 9.83
N GLY A 162 18.25 6.62 9.45
CA GLY A 162 17.59 6.47 8.16
C GLY A 162 16.08 6.54 8.27
N VAL A 163 15.39 6.17 7.21
CA VAL A 163 13.93 6.06 7.14
C VAL A 163 13.54 4.61 7.28
N LYS A 164 12.67 4.29 8.23
CA LYS A 164 12.16 2.94 8.50
C LYS A 164 10.63 2.95 8.55
N TYR A 165 10.00 1.79 8.41
CA TYR A 165 8.58 1.63 8.73
C TYR A 165 8.37 1.72 10.25
N ALA A 166 7.22 2.22 10.67
CA ALA A 166 6.84 2.18 12.08
C ALA A 166 6.79 0.72 12.55
N GLY A 167 7.44 0.46 13.69
CA GLY A 167 7.57 -0.89 14.23
C GLY A 167 8.60 -1.79 13.53
N GLU A 168 9.30 -1.33 12.51
CA GLU A 168 10.36 -2.09 11.85
C GLU A 168 11.54 -2.30 12.79
N ARG A 169 11.86 -3.58 13.08
CA ARG A 169 13.03 -3.94 13.88
C ARG A 169 14.26 -4.04 13.00
N ILE A 170 15.18 -3.11 13.17
CA ILE A 170 16.47 -3.13 12.47
C ILE A 170 17.44 -4.04 13.20
N ARG A 171 18.02 -5.03 12.50
CA ARG A 171 19.07 -5.86 13.04
C ARG A 171 20.35 -5.04 13.19
N ARG A 172 20.69 -4.71 14.44
CA ARG A 172 21.89 -3.93 14.76
C ARG A 172 23.12 -4.80 14.85
N LYS A 173 24.26 -4.23 14.46
CA LYS A 173 25.58 -4.80 14.62
C LYS A 173 26.35 -3.99 15.66
N ALA A 174 27.21 -4.66 16.43
CA ALA A 174 28.17 -3.95 17.26
C ALA A 174 29.22 -3.25 16.38
N GLY A 175 29.53 -2.00 16.69
CA GLY A 175 30.65 -1.31 16.08
C GLY A 175 31.99 -1.95 16.48
N LYS A 176 33.06 -1.68 15.73
CA LYS A 176 34.41 -2.05 16.17
C LYS A 176 34.70 -1.28 17.47
N THR A 177 34.93 -2.03 18.55
CA THR A 177 35.58 -1.48 19.75
C THR A 177 37.03 -1.20 19.36
N GLY A 178 37.38 0.07 19.23
CA GLY A 178 38.77 0.45 19.18
C GLY A 178 39.44 0.04 20.48
N LYS A 179 40.53 -0.73 20.38
CA LYS A 179 41.50 -0.84 21.44
C LYS A 179 42.35 0.41 21.46
#